data_f51689171455d87652eee19d5cc92831
#
_entry.id   f51689171455d87652eee19d5cc92831
#
_cell.length_a   1.000
_cell.length_b   1.000
_cell.length_c   1.000
_cell.angle_alpha   90.00
_cell.angle_beta   90.00
_cell.angle_gamma   90.00
#
_symmetry.space_group_name_H-M   'P 1'
#
loop_
_entity.id
_entity.type
_entity.pdbx_description
1 polymer ?
#
loop_
_entity_poly.entity_id
_entity_poly.type
_entity_poly.pdbx_seq_one_letter_code
_entity_poly.pdbx_strand_id
1 'polypeptide(L)'
;ELYAWYKDNQKWDIAIDILKQNLNIEPKDSWARKEITDCFRGKYATHSHLEDYIKSSNLTQSYRNIFEAINDFEKHIAFDKGSFVFHRSWNVGRIKELKNDTLIINFGRHGIKEMSLKIAISALQPLDKTHIWVVKATTKSSDKEKLVAKIKNEKEWALETIIKSFDNNCDIKTIKAELVPSILTPGEWTSWN
;
A
#
# COMPACT_ATOMS: atom_id res chain seq x y z
N GLU A 1 -21.63 0.40 -20.05
CA GLU A 1 -21.04 1.62 -20.69
C GLU A 1 -20.03 2.32 -19.76
N LEU A 2 -20.41 2.73 -18.55
CA LEU A 2 -19.53 3.44 -17.60
C LEU A 2 -18.27 2.67 -17.24
N TYR A 3 -18.40 1.37 -16.92
CA TYR A 3 -17.28 0.48 -16.62
C TYR A 3 -16.26 0.43 -17.76
N ALA A 4 -16.72 0.25 -19.01
CA ALA A 4 -15.84 0.18 -20.18
C ALA A 4 -15.02 1.47 -20.34
N TRP A 5 -15.65 2.62 -20.14
CA TRP A 5 -14.97 3.90 -20.19
C TRP A 5 -13.83 4.01 -19.16
N TYR A 6 -14.05 3.58 -17.89
CA TYR A 6 -13.01 3.58 -16.87
C TYR A 6 -11.86 2.62 -17.21
N LYS A 7 -12.19 1.42 -17.72
CA LYS A 7 -11.20 0.44 -18.15
C LYS A 7 -10.34 0.97 -19.30
N ASP A 8 -10.97 1.53 -20.34
CA ASP A 8 -10.28 2.07 -21.52
C ASP A 8 -9.39 3.27 -21.18
N ASN A 9 -9.76 4.05 -20.18
CA ASN A 9 -8.96 5.15 -19.64
C ASN A 9 -7.99 4.73 -18.52
N GLN A 10 -7.78 3.43 -18.31
CA GLN A 10 -6.85 2.88 -17.31
C GLN A 10 -7.14 3.35 -15.87
N LYS A 11 -8.40 3.69 -15.58
CA LYS A 11 -8.87 4.02 -14.23
C LYS A 11 -9.20 2.73 -13.46
N TRP A 12 -8.15 1.90 -13.29
CA TRP A 12 -8.28 0.54 -12.80
C TRP A 12 -8.99 0.42 -11.45
N ASP A 13 -8.70 1.32 -10.50
CA ASP A 13 -9.30 1.27 -9.17
C ASP A 13 -10.82 1.42 -9.23
N ILE A 14 -11.29 2.40 -10.02
CA ILE A 14 -12.73 2.63 -10.19
C ILE A 14 -13.38 1.46 -10.93
N ALA A 15 -12.73 0.95 -11.98
CA ALA A 15 -13.23 -0.21 -12.72
C ALA A 15 -13.34 -1.46 -11.82
N ILE A 16 -12.33 -1.71 -10.97
CA ILE A 16 -12.33 -2.81 -10.00
C ILE A 16 -13.45 -2.63 -8.97
N ASP A 17 -13.67 -1.42 -8.45
CA ASP A 17 -14.73 -1.15 -7.48
C ASP A 17 -16.13 -1.38 -8.06
N ILE A 18 -16.36 -0.97 -9.32
CA ILE A 18 -17.63 -1.25 -10.02
C ILE A 18 -17.84 -2.76 -10.16
N LEU A 19 -16.80 -3.51 -10.52
CA LEU A 19 -16.89 -4.96 -10.65
C LEU A 19 -17.09 -5.66 -9.30
N LYS A 20 -16.45 -5.17 -8.23
CA LYS A 20 -16.70 -5.66 -6.86
C LYS A 20 -18.17 -5.45 -6.46
N GLN A 21 -18.77 -4.30 -6.79
CA GLN A 21 -20.20 -4.06 -6.55
C GLN A 21 -21.10 -5.01 -7.34
N ASN A 22 -20.80 -5.25 -8.62
CA ASN A 22 -21.53 -6.23 -9.41
C ASN A 22 -21.42 -7.64 -8.81
N LEU A 23 -20.22 -8.07 -8.44
CA LEU A 23 -19.97 -9.38 -7.82
C LEU A 23 -20.62 -9.53 -6.43
N ASN A 24 -20.89 -8.43 -5.71
CA ASN A 24 -21.69 -8.47 -4.48
C ASN A 24 -23.15 -8.87 -4.76
N ILE A 25 -23.69 -8.44 -5.89
CA ILE A 25 -25.07 -8.77 -6.31
C ILE A 25 -25.11 -10.19 -6.89
N GLU A 26 -24.15 -10.51 -7.78
CA GLU A 26 -24.05 -11.81 -8.45
C GLU A 26 -22.63 -12.39 -8.35
N PRO A 27 -22.28 -13.10 -7.26
CA PRO A 27 -20.92 -13.60 -7.03
C PRO A 27 -20.43 -14.64 -8.05
N LYS A 28 -21.35 -15.23 -8.84
CA LYS A 28 -21.05 -16.23 -9.87
C LYS A 28 -21.01 -15.66 -11.28
N ASP A 29 -21.18 -14.37 -11.47
CA ASP A 29 -21.08 -13.73 -12.78
C ASP A 29 -19.71 -13.99 -13.40
N SER A 30 -19.67 -14.85 -14.40
CA SER A 30 -18.43 -15.27 -15.06
C SER A 30 -17.78 -14.15 -15.84
N TRP A 31 -18.56 -13.22 -16.39
CA TRP A 31 -18.06 -12.05 -17.07
C TRP A 31 -17.34 -11.12 -16.09
N ALA A 32 -18.00 -10.75 -14.99
CA ALA A 32 -17.42 -9.87 -13.99
C ALA A 32 -16.16 -10.47 -13.34
N ARG A 33 -16.12 -11.79 -13.13
CA ARG A 33 -14.92 -12.50 -12.64
C ARG A 33 -13.75 -12.42 -13.62
N LYS A 34 -14.01 -12.58 -14.90
CA LYS A 34 -12.99 -12.41 -15.94
C LYS A 34 -12.51 -10.98 -16.00
N GLU A 35 -13.42 -10.03 -16.07
CA GLU A 35 -13.11 -8.61 -16.20
C GLU A 35 -12.31 -8.06 -15.00
N ILE A 36 -12.62 -8.47 -13.77
CA ILE A 36 -11.86 -8.03 -12.59
C ILE A 36 -10.42 -8.56 -12.62
N THR A 37 -10.24 -9.79 -13.12
CA THR A 37 -8.90 -10.36 -13.31
C THR A 37 -8.11 -9.58 -14.36
N ASP A 38 -8.75 -9.20 -15.47
CA ASP A 38 -8.14 -8.40 -16.52
C ASP A 38 -7.83 -6.97 -16.05
N CYS A 39 -8.66 -6.38 -15.18
CA CYS A 39 -8.36 -5.11 -14.54
C CYS A 39 -7.15 -5.21 -13.60
N PHE A 40 -7.01 -6.30 -12.84
CA PHE A 40 -5.80 -6.53 -12.04
C PHE A 40 -4.56 -6.69 -12.91
N ARG A 41 -4.66 -7.37 -14.05
CA ARG A 41 -3.55 -7.44 -15.02
C ARG A 41 -3.14 -6.07 -15.54
N GLY A 42 -4.12 -5.22 -15.85
CA GLY A 42 -3.86 -3.85 -16.28
C GLY A 42 -3.21 -3.00 -15.16
N LYS A 43 -3.79 -3.03 -13.96
CA LYS A 43 -3.31 -2.26 -12.82
C LYS A 43 -1.88 -2.63 -12.39
N TYR A 44 -1.58 -3.91 -12.40
CA TYR A 44 -0.31 -4.44 -11.92
C TYR A 44 0.60 -4.98 -13.03
N ALA A 45 0.46 -4.46 -14.26
CA ALA A 45 1.17 -4.94 -15.45
C ALA A 45 2.70 -5.04 -15.30
N THR A 46 3.29 -4.23 -14.42
CA THR A 46 4.74 -4.23 -14.16
C THR A 46 5.17 -5.11 -12.98
N HIS A 47 4.23 -5.77 -12.32
CA HIS A 47 4.54 -6.61 -11.16
C HIS A 47 5.18 -7.94 -11.58
N SER A 48 6.33 -8.27 -10.98
CA SER A 48 7.14 -9.44 -11.40
C SER A 48 6.47 -10.80 -11.20
N HIS A 49 5.52 -10.92 -10.26
CA HIS A 49 4.84 -12.17 -9.90
C HIS A 49 3.31 -12.12 -10.11
N LEU A 50 2.84 -11.26 -11.00
CA LEU A 50 1.41 -11.03 -11.21
C LEU A 50 0.64 -12.31 -11.53
N GLU A 51 1.07 -13.08 -12.53
CA GLU A 51 0.35 -14.29 -12.95
C GLU A 51 0.45 -15.42 -11.91
N ASP A 52 1.56 -15.49 -11.17
CA ASP A 52 1.69 -16.44 -10.07
C ASP A 52 0.67 -16.15 -8.97
N TYR A 53 0.46 -14.87 -8.65
CA TYR A 53 -0.51 -14.47 -7.63
C TYR A 53 -1.97 -14.60 -8.11
N ILE A 54 -2.26 -14.32 -9.37
CA ILE A 54 -3.58 -14.60 -9.97
C ILE A 54 -3.91 -16.10 -9.86
N LYS A 55 -2.94 -16.95 -10.18
CA LYS A 55 -3.09 -18.41 -10.12
C LYS A 55 -3.23 -18.91 -8.68
N SER A 56 -2.37 -18.48 -7.76
CA SER A 56 -2.36 -18.96 -6.37
C SER A 56 -3.59 -18.50 -5.58
N SER A 57 -4.14 -17.32 -5.87
CA SER A 57 -5.38 -16.85 -5.28
C SER A 57 -6.65 -17.49 -5.85
N ASN A 58 -6.52 -18.26 -6.95
CA ASN A 58 -7.65 -18.86 -7.65
C ASN A 58 -8.70 -17.85 -8.16
N LEU A 59 -8.29 -16.65 -8.54
CA LEU A 59 -9.18 -15.58 -9.03
C LEU A 59 -10.06 -16.03 -10.20
N THR A 60 -9.51 -16.86 -11.09
CA THR A 60 -10.19 -17.35 -12.29
C THR A 60 -11.06 -18.60 -12.06
N GLN A 61 -11.02 -19.17 -10.84
CA GLN A 61 -11.70 -20.42 -10.56
C GLN A 61 -13.12 -20.19 -10.04
N SER A 62 -14.12 -20.75 -10.75
CA SER A 62 -15.54 -20.56 -10.43
C SER A 62 -15.98 -21.16 -9.10
N TYR A 63 -15.28 -22.18 -8.61
CA TYR A 63 -15.60 -22.84 -7.34
C TYR A 63 -15.17 -22.05 -6.10
N ARG A 64 -14.22 -21.11 -6.25
CA ARG A 64 -13.73 -20.29 -5.15
C ARG A 64 -14.66 -19.10 -4.88
N ASN A 65 -14.86 -18.77 -3.62
CA ASN A 65 -15.50 -17.50 -3.27
C ASN A 65 -14.66 -16.34 -3.84
N ILE A 66 -15.30 -15.49 -4.64
CA ILE A 66 -14.58 -14.44 -5.37
C ILE A 66 -13.95 -13.40 -4.45
N PHE A 67 -14.61 -13.04 -3.34
CA PHE A 67 -14.07 -12.03 -2.41
C PHE A 67 -12.91 -12.57 -1.58
N GLU A 68 -12.92 -13.86 -1.24
CA GLU A 68 -11.76 -14.50 -0.64
C GLU A 68 -10.57 -14.53 -1.62
N ALA A 69 -10.83 -14.86 -2.88
CA ALA A 69 -9.81 -14.87 -3.92
C ALA A 69 -9.21 -13.48 -4.16
N ILE A 70 -10.05 -12.44 -4.23
CA ILE A 70 -9.62 -11.04 -4.34
C ILE A 70 -8.77 -10.63 -3.13
N ASN A 71 -9.23 -10.92 -1.91
CA ASN A 71 -8.51 -10.57 -0.70
C ASN A 71 -7.13 -11.26 -0.62
N ASP A 72 -7.08 -12.54 -0.99
CA ASP A 72 -5.81 -13.27 -1.05
C ASP A 72 -4.87 -12.69 -2.12
N PHE A 73 -5.39 -12.35 -3.29
CA PHE A 73 -4.62 -11.69 -4.34
C PHE A 73 -4.08 -10.33 -3.88
N GLU A 74 -4.93 -9.47 -3.32
CA GLU A 74 -4.56 -8.12 -2.87
C GLU A 74 -3.51 -8.15 -1.76
N LYS A 75 -3.55 -9.15 -0.87
CA LYS A 75 -2.51 -9.35 0.14
C LYS A 75 -1.15 -9.71 -0.46
N HIS A 76 -1.12 -10.57 -1.48
CA HIS A 76 0.13 -11.00 -2.11
C HIS A 76 0.72 -9.94 -3.01
N ILE A 77 -0.12 -9.30 -3.84
CA ILE A 77 0.33 -8.32 -4.85
C ILE A 77 0.95 -7.06 -4.22
N ALA A 78 0.69 -6.79 -2.95
CA ALA A 78 1.30 -5.67 -2.23
C ALA A 78 2.81 -5.82 -2.02
N PHE A 79 3.33 -7.05 -2.15
CA PHE A 79 4.75 -7.34 -1.93
C PHE A 79 5.49 -7.50 -3.26
N ASP A 80 6.08 -6.40 -3.75
CA ASP A 80 6.92 -6.40 -4.95
C ASP A 80 8.25 -5.69 -4.70
N LYS A 81 9.20 -5.95 -5.58
CA LYS A 81 10.49 -5.25 -5.60
C LYS A 81 10.29 -3.73 -5.63
N GLY A 82 10.88 -3.04 -4.67
CA GLY A 82 10.78 -1.59 -4.54
C GLY A 82 9.63 -1.11 -3.67
N SER A 83 8.67 -1.97 -3.30
CA SER A 83 7.58 -1.66 -2.38
C SER A 83 8.11 -1.41 -0.96
N PHE A 84 7.35 -0.62 -0.20
CA PHE A 84 7.67 -0.33 1.19
C PHE A 84 6.75 -1.12 2.12
N VAL A 85 7.31 -1.52 3.25
CA VAL A 85 6.62 -2.27 4.29
C VAL A 85 7.00 -1.74 5.67
N PHE A 86 6.11 -1.92 6.63
CA PHE A 86 6.37 -1.63 8.04
C PHE A 86 6.42 -2.92 8.84
N HIS A 87 7.42 -3.05 9.69
CA HIS A 87 7.54 -4.08 10.71
C HIS A 87 7.65 -3.45 12.09
N ARG A 88 6.86 -3.94 13.06
CA ARG A 88 6.77 -3.34 14.41
C ARG A 88 8.10 -3.15 15.14
N SER A 89 9.09 -4.02 14.88
CA SER A 89 10.42 -3.94 15.54
C SER A 89 11.49 -3.30 14.66
N TRP A 90 11.34 -3.31 13.32
CA TRP A 90 12.36 -2.83 12.39
C TRP A 90 11.92 -1.58 11.64
N ASN A 91 10.70 -1.10 11.89
CA ASN A 91 10.10 0.06 11.23
C ASN A 91 9.97 -0.11 9.70
N VAL A 92 10.19 0.96 8.94
CA VAL A 92 10.03 0.96 7.49
C VAL A 92 11.18 0.19 6.83
N GLY A 93 10.80 -0.75 5.97
CA GLY A 93 11.70 -1.48 5.09
C GLY A 93 11.33 -1.30 3.63
N ARG A 94 12.30 -1.51 2.74
CA ARG A 94 12.09 -1.56 1.30
C ARG A 94 12.42 -2.94 0.77
N ILE A 95 11.50 -3.54 0.04
CA ILE A 95 11.70 -4.84 -0.61
C ILE A 95 12.75 -4.67 -1.70
N LYS A 96 13.82 -5.43 -1.61
CA LYS A 96 14.90 -5.47 -2.60
C LYS A 96 14.61 -6.47 -3.69
N GLU A 97 14.10 -7.62 -3.28
CA GLU A 97 13.85 -8.75 -4.17
C GLU A 97 12.82 -9.70 -3.55
N LEU A 98 12.07 -10.38 -4.40
CA LEU A 98 11.29 -11.56 -4.06
C LEU A 98 11.84 -12.71 -4.90
N LYS A 99 12.36 -13.74 -4.25
CA LYS A 99 12.97 -14.90 -4.91
C LYS A 99 12.47 -16.17 -4.25
N ASN A 100 11.87 -17.07 -5.02
CA ASN A 100 11.36 -18.36 -4.53
C ASN A 100 10.53 -18.21 -3.24
N ASP A 101 9.54 -17.33 -3.25
CA ASP A 101 8.68 -17.01 -2.09
C ASP A 101 9.42 -16.44 -0.85
N THR A 102 10.68 -16.03 -1.01
CA THR A 102 11.45 -15.36 0.04
C THR A 102 11.65 -13.89 -0.31
N LEU A 103 11.19 -13.03 0.57
CA LEU A 103 11.39 -11.58 0.50
C LEU A 103 12.73 -11.21 1.12
N ILE A 104 13.51 -10.43 0.38
CA ILE A 104 14.73 -9.78 0.84
C ILE A 104 14.41 -8.31 1.06
N ILE A 105 14.45 -7.86 2.31
CA ILE A 105 13.97 -6.54 2.73
C ILE A 105 15.08 -5.79 3.44
N ASN A 106 15.32 -4.56 3.02
CA ASN A 106 16.27 -3.67 3.68
C ASN A 106 15.52 -2.74 4.65
N PHE A 107 15.76 -2.92 5.95
CA PHE A 107 15.21 -2.10 7.03
C PHE A 107 16.19 -1.01 7.52
N GLY A 108 17.00 -0.47 6.61
CA GLY A 108 17.94 0.61 6.91
C GLY A 108 18.94 0.21 8.00
N ARG A 109 18.92 0.90 9.15
CA ARG A 109 19.83 0.63 10.29
C ARG A 109 19.71 -0.78 10.88
N HIS A 110 18.56 -1.46 10.66
CA HIS A 110 18.34 -2.82 11.14
C HIS A 110 18.84 -3.89 10.15
N GLY A 111 19.45 -3.46 9.03
CA GLY A 111 20.06 -4.32 8.04
C GLY A 111 19.06 -5.02 7.12
N ILE A 112 19.55 -5.97 6.38
CA ILE A 112 18.78 -6.80 5.48
C ILE A 112 18.18 -7.96 6.26
N LYS A 113 16.89 -8.23 6.00
CA LYS A 113 16.17 -9.38 6.56
C LYS A 113 15.57 -10.20 5.43
N GLU A 114 15.60 -11.51 5.63
CA GLU A 114 14.95 -12.47 4.76
C GLU A 114 13.78 -13.11 5.48
N MET A 115 12.65 -13.24 4.80
CA MET A 115 11.48 -13.94 5.33
C MET A 115 10.63 -14.50 4.21
N SER A 116 9.96 -15.61 4.48
CA SER A 116 9.01 -16.17 3.50
C SER A 116 7.84 -15.21 3.30
N LEU A 117 7.27 -15.21 2.10
CA LEU A 117 6.09 -14.41 1.76
C LEU A 117 4.93 -14.69 2.74
N LYS A 118 4.75 -15.94 3.14
CA LYS A 118 3.74 -16.33 4.13
C LYS A 118 3.92 -15.62 5.48
N ILE A 119 5.15 -15.51 5.98
CA ILE A 119 5.45 -14.76 7.20
C ILE A 119 5.26 -13.28 6.97
N ALA A 120 5.72 -12.77 5.84
CA ALA A 120 5.62 -11.35 5.49
C ALA A 120 4.17 -10.85 5.51
N ILE A 121 3.24 -11.59 4.91
CA ILE A 121 1.81 -11.25 4.87
C ILE A 121 1.21 -11.07 6.28
N SER A 122 1.69 -11.83 7.26
CA SER A 122 1.20 -11.74 8.63
C SER A 122 1.96 -10.75 9.51
N ALA A 123 3.24 -10.49 9.20
CA ALA A 123 4.14 -9.71 10.04
C ALA A 123 4.38 -8.27 9.53
N LEU A 124 4.11 -8.01 8.26
CA LEU A 124 4.38 -6.73 7.63
C LEU A 124 3.09 -6.04 7.17
N GLN A 125 3.06 -4.75 7.33
CA GLN A 125 2.05 -3.87 6.75
C GLN A 125 2.64 -3.24 5.49
N PRO A 126 2.04 -3.46 4.29
CA PRO A 126 2.40 -2.72 3.09
C PRO A 126 2.15 -1.23 3.29
N LEU A 127 3.07 -0.41 2.79
CA LEU A 127 2.98 1.05 2.87
C LEU A 127 3.02 1.66 1.46
N ASP A 128 2.18 2.67 1.24
CA ASP A 128 2.29 3.50 0.05
C ASP A 128 3.58 4.36 0.09
N LYS A 129 4.10 4.72 -1.07
CA LYS A 129 5.29 5.58 -1.18
C LYS A 129 5.09 6.96 -0.57
N THR A 130 3.85 7.44 -0.53
CA THR A 130 3.48 8.73 0.05
C THR A 130 3.20 8.66 1.55
N HIS A 131 3.19 7.47 2.14
CA HIS A 131 2.96 7.29 3.57
C HIS A 131 3.99 8.09 4.40
N ILE A 132 3.55 8.80 5.44
CA ILE A 132 4.42 9.69 6.23
C ILE A 132 5.66 8.97 6.79
N TRP A 133 5.53 7.71 7.16
CA TRP A 133 6.68 6.92 7.64
C TRP A 133 7.70 6.64 6.54
N VAL A 134 7.23 6.40 5.31
CA VAL A 134 8.09 6.19 4.14
C VAL A 134 8.79 7.49 3.78
N VAL A 135 8.07 8.59 3.74
CA VAL A 135 8.63 9.93 3.49
C VAL A 135 9.74 10.25 4.48
N LYS A 136 9.50 10.05 5.78
CA LYS A 136 10.52 10.25 6.83
C LYS A 136 11.72 9.32 6.68
N ALA A 137 11.48 8.03 6.39
CA ALA A 137 12.53 7.02 6.32
C ALA A 137 13.41 7.14 5.06
N THR A 138 12.85 7.63 3.95
CA THR A 138 13.57 7.75 2.67
C THR A 138 14.23 9.11 2.46
N THR A 139 13.87 10.10 3.27
CA THR A 139 14.50 11.43 3.22
C THR A 139 15.96 11.33 3.63
N LYS A 140 16.85 11.74 2.75
CA LYS A 140 18.30 11.77 3.00
C LYS A 140 18.63 12.71 4.16
N SER A 141 19.72 12.45 4.87
CA SER A 141 20.15 13.29 5.99
C SER A 141 20.35 14.75 5.59
N SER A 142 20.83 15.02 4.37
CA SER A 142 20.99 16.36 3.80
C SER A 142 19.65 17.10 3.56
N ASP A 143 18.56 16.37 3.42
CA ASP A 143 17.25 16.93 3.09
C ASP A 143 16.27 16.91 4.27
N LYS A 144 16.70 16.43 5.44
CA LYS A 144 15.84 16.38 6.64
C LYS A 144 15.35 17.77 7.06
N GLU A 145 16.23 18.76 7.01
CA GLU A 145 15.85 20.14 7.34
C GLU A 145 14.80 20.69 6.36
N LYS A 146 14.91 20.34 5.08
CA LYS A 146 13.93 20.72 4.08
C LYS A 146 12.56 20.06 4.34
N LEU A 147 12.58 18.78 4.73
CA LEU A 147 11.33 18.09 5.11
C LEU A 147 10.69 18.73 6.34
N VAL A 148 11.47 19.04 7.36
CA VAL A 148 11.02 19.74 8.57
C VAL A 148 10.42 21.10 8.21
N ALA A 149 11.14 21.89 7.39
CA ALA A 149 10.67 23.19 6.92
C ALA A 149 9.36 23.05 6.12
N LYS A 150 9.27 22.05 5.23
CA LYS A 150 8.06 21.78 4.47
C LYS A 150 6.87 21.47 5.38
N ILE A 151 7.02 20.57 6.34
CA ILE A 151 5.96 20.23 7.30
C ILE A 151 5.53 21.45 8.13
N LYS A 152 6.48 22.31 8.53
CA LYS A 152 6.17 23.52 9.29
C LYS A 152 5.42 24.56 8.48
N ASN A 153 5.77 24.74 7.21
CA ASN A 153 5.26 25.81 6.38
C ASN A 153 4.03 25.40 5.53
N GLU A 154 3.93 24.13 5.15
CA GLU A 154 2.85 23.58 4.33
C GLU A 154 1.95 22.67 5.18
N LYS A 155 1.19 23.28 6.09
CA LYS A 155 0.35 22.55 7.07
C LYS A 155 -0.68 21.64 6.39
N GLU A 156 -1.33 22.11 5.34
CA GLU A 156 -2.34 21.34 4.58
C GLU A 156 -1.72 20.07 4.00
N TRP A 157 -0.59 20.20 3.32
CA TRP A 157 0.13 19.04 2.79
C TRP A 157 0.53 18.05 3.89
N ALA A 158 1.00 18.54 5.03
CA ALA A 158 1.40 17.70 6.15
C ALA A 158 0.20 16.93 6.72
N LEU A 159 -0.93 17.62 6.94
CA LEU A 159 -2.17 17.02 7.42
C LEU A 159 -2.73 15.99 6.44
N GLU A 160 -2.84 16.35 5.16
CA GLU A 160 -3.29 15.42 4.12
C GLU A 160 -2.42 14.16 4.07
N THR A 161 -1.09 14.33 4.09
CA THR A 161 -0.15 13.21 4.05
C THR A 161 -0.34 12.29 5.25
N ILE A 162 -0.48 12.83 6.46
CA ILE A 162 -0.69 12.03 7.66
C ILE A 162 -2.07 11.36 7.63
N ILE A 163 -3.13 12.09 7.34
CA ILE A 163 -4.50 11.55 7.32
C ILE A 163 -4.61 10.42 6.29
N LYS A 164 -4.09 10.61 5.08
CA LYS A 164 -4.05 9.56 4.04
C LYS A 164 -3.22 8.34 4.46
N SER A 165 -2.15 8.56 5.21
CA SER A 165 -1.29 7.47 5.72
C SER A 165 -2.03 6.52 6.67
N PHE A 166 -3.10 6.99 7.31
CA PHE A 166 -3.92 6.21 8.24
C PHE A 166 -5.34 5.98 7.70
N ASP A 167 -5.48 5.80 6.38
CA ASP A 167 -6.74 5.47 5.69
C ASP A 167 -7.90 6.42 6.01
N ASN A 168 -7.59 7.72 6.17
CA ASN A 168 -8.51 8.78 6.59
C ASN A 168 -9.15 8.54 7.98
N ASN A 169 -8.56 7.66 8.78
CA ASN A 169 -8.97 7.38 10.15
C ASN A 169 -7.87 7.84 11.13
N CYS A 170 -7.74 9.15 11.30
CA CYS A 170 -6.66 9.77 12.04
C CYS A 170 -7.20 10.86 12.97
N ASP A 171 -6.99 10.70 14.27
CA ASP A 171 -7.33 11.72 15.27
C ASP A 171 -6.16 12.69 15.51
N ILE A 172 -6.44 13.77 16.22
CA ILE A 172 -5.45 14.80 16.56
C ILE A 172 -4.28 14.25 17.40
N LYS A 173 -4.50 13.18 18.17
CA LYS A 173 -3.46 12.55 18.98
C LYS A 173 -2.47 11.80 18.10
N THR A 174 -2.97 11.10 17.08
CA THR A 174 -2.16 10.41 16.08
C THR A 174 -1.33 11.42 15.28
N ILE A 175 -1.94 12.52 14.82
CA ILE A 175 -1.23 13.58 14.10
C ILE A 175 -0.11 14.16 14.99
N LYS A 176 -0.41 14.46 16.25
CA LYS A 176 0.58 14.95 17.20
C LYS A 176 1.72 13.96 17.41
N ALA A 177 1.44 12.67 17.56
CA ALA A 177 2.43 11.64 17.77
C ALA A 177 3.38 11.50 16.57
N GLU A 178 2.90 11.75 15.36
CA GLU A 178 3.72 11.75 14.16
C GLU A 178 4.64 12.98 14.07
N LEU A 179 4.26 14.10 14.64
CA LEU A 179 5.02 15.34 14.48
C LEU A 179 5.87 15.66 15.71
N VAL A 180 5.43 15.31 16.92
CA VAL A 180 6.09 15.67 18.20
C VAL A 180 6.72 14.43 18.84
N PRO A 181 7.97 14.45 19.29
CA PRO A 181 8.94 15.56 19.23
C PRO A 181 9.82 15.55 17.98
N SER A 182 9.59 14.66 17.03
CA SER A 182 10.53 14.36 15.92
C SER A 182 10.70 15.50 14.92
N ILE A 183 9.71 16.37 14.77
CA ILE A 183 9.66 17.47 13.79
C ILE A 183 9.33 18.78 14.46
N LEU A 184 8.35 18.78 15.37
CA LEU A 184 7.93 19.94 16.15
C LEU A 184 8.28 19.72 17.63
N THR A 185 8.69 20.79 18.29
CA THR A 185 8.71 20.79 19.76
C THR A 185 7.29 20.87 20.32
N PRO A 186 7.06 20.49 21.59
CA PRO A 186 5.75 20.66 22.21
C PRO A 186 5.21 22.11 22.17
N GLY A 187 6.10 23.11 22.27
CA GLY A 187 5.72 24.52 22.14
C GLY A 187 5.32 24.90 20.72
N GLU A 188 6.09 24.46 19.72
CA GLU A 188 5.76 24.70 18.31
C GLU A 188 4.44 24.02 17.89
N TRP A 189 4.13 22.87 18.45
CA TRP A 189 2.85 22.20 18.20
C TRP A 189 1.65 23.10 18.56
N THR A 190 1.72 23.81 19.68
CA THR A 190 0.61 24.66 20.14
C THR A 190 0.31 25.82 19.17
N SER A 191 1.34 26.32 18.49
CA SER A 191 1.18 27.38 17.47
C SER A 191 0.94 26.83 16.06
N TRP A 192 1.35 25.60 15.82
CA TRP A 192 1.21 24.94 14.52
C TRP A 192 -0.20 24.34 14.32
N ASN A 193 -0.81 23.85 15.38
CA ASN A 193 -2.13 23.18 15.38
C ASN A 193 -3.34 24.15 15.25
#